data_bccf9ca9d497d7e9d5307538f7eb3e48
#
_entry.id   bccf9ca9d497d7e9d5307538f7eb3e48
#
_cell.length_a   1.000
_cell.length_b   1.000
_cell.length_c   1.000
_cell.angle_alpha   90.00
_cell.angle_beta   90.00
_cell.angle_gamma   90.00
#
_symmetry.space_group_name_H-M   'P 1'
#
loop_
_entity.id
_entity.type
_entity.pdbx_description
1 polymer ?
#
loop_
_entity_poly.entity_id
_entity_poly.type
_entity_poly.pdbx_seq_one_letter_code
_entity_poly.pdbx_strand_id
1 'polypeptide(L)'
;MKKHGKGQCTVWFLETVLNLLFHGLHKPVAIPNRFAFILIFLFLKMACDAWGKVENMSRKRIFAGLAAAEIFCTVVGIRSGKIGEILLTDGILAGMFLPLWTENYFCGKLSKHSFGCVEIRKICAGILTVLILAETGIHGIVSITDNGTANRDIYVESEQEVCGLLEAEKVDQVDYRVAIVNPLVRNEEMLYQLNGVSMYSSTNTEEMWNFVKSMGFENLENRFQYAGATEVMDMLLGIRYLLCRNTRTLNTVYEKIGESQSFDLYENPRALKIGYMVDDSVLNYIMEGINPMEVQNRLLTGIVGKRLYKMQTVSSEVGVIGTTAFHIRLKKEEHGYLYIPGTEPDTVTIQGQEQKSDYWNNNFLDLGTYDTDTTVRVTADTGMQEAVLGTYEESDLDEIYKELSSQQMDLSDGKGSISVKEDGILMLSSFYDSNMTITVDGKKAETFSIQGMTGVKLSAGTHKIVMKYQTPGLKEGAVLSILIAGMLGIVWIICMRNGKHRFSD
;
A
#
# COMPACT_ATOMS: atom_id res chain seq x y z
N MET A 1 -27.07 28.02 -13.88
CA MET A 1 -25.75 28.58 -13.57
C MET A 1 -25.84 29.46 -12.32
N LYS A 2 -25.55 28.94 -11.13
CA LYS A 2 -25.52 29.75 -9.88
C LYS A 2 -24.13 30.39 -9.76
N LYS A 3 -24.10 31.71 -9.58
CA LYS A 3 -22.90 32.50 -9.29
C LYS A 3 -22.27 31.98 -7.99
N HIS A 4 -21.20 31.22 -8.10
CA HIS A 4 -20.31 30.94 -6.96
C HIS A 4 -19.46 32.19 -6.71
N GLY A 5 -19.60 32.77 -5.50
CA GLY A 5 -19.00 34.03 -5.15
C GLY A 5 -17.46 34.00 -5.14
N LYS A 6 -16.85 35.14 -5.48
CA LYS A 6 -15.41 35.40 -5.52
C LYS A 6 -14.64 34.98 -4.26
N GLY A 7 -15.30 34.89 -3.09
CA GLY A 7 -14.71 34.46 -1.84
C GLY A 7 -14.37 32.96 -1.78
N GLN A 8 -15.12 32.10 -2.48
CA GLN A 8 -14.83 30.66 -2.55
C GLN A 8 -13.52 30.37 -3.31
N CYS A 9 -13.26 31.12 -4.38
CA CYS A 9 -12.03 31.00 -5.15
C CYS A 9 -10.78 31.36 -4.34
N THR A 10 -10.87 32.39 -3.50
CA THR A 10 -9.71 32.88 -2.71
C THR A 10 -9.32 31.93 -1.60
N VAL A 11 -10.30 31.35 -0.89
CA VAL A 11 -10.03 30.34 0.16
C VAL A 11 -9.47 29.06 -0.45
N TRP A 12 -10.05 28.61 -1.56
CA TRP A 12 -9.58 27.42 -2.28
C TRP A 12 -8.17 27.62 -2.84
N PHE A 13 -7.87 28.79 -3.37
CA PHE A 13 -6.54 29.16 -3.86
C PHE A 13 -5.52 29.20 -2.72
N LEU A 14 -5.87 29.79 -1.58
CA LEU A 14 -4.98 29.88 -0.42
C LEU A 14 -4.71 28.50 0.18
N GLU A 15 -5.72 27.65 0.29
CA GLU A 15 -5.59 26.26 0.74
C GLU A 15 -4.69 25.44 -0.20
N THR A 16 -4.90 25.56 -1.50
CA THR A 16 -4.10 24.86 -2.50
C THR A 16 -2.65 25.35 -2.49
N VAL A 17 -2.42 26.67 -2.41
CA VAL A 17 -1.05 27.23 -2.39
C VAL A 17 -0.31 26.87 -1.11
N LEU A 18 -0.95 26.97 0.05
CA LEU A 18 -0.35 26.58 1.32
C LEU A 18 -0.04 25.07 1.34
N ASN A 19 -0.96 24.25 0.87
CA ASN A 19 -0.77 22.81 0.77
C ASN A 19 0.41 22.47 -0.15
N LEU A 20 0.50 23.13 -1.30
CA LEU A 20 1.61 22.96 -2.24
C LEU A 20 2.96 23.38 -1.62
N LEU A 21 3.00 24.51 -0.90
CA LEU A 21 4.21 24.99 -0.23
C LEU A 21 4.68 24.02 0.87
N PHE A 22 3.76 23.53 1.69
CA PHE A 22 4.10 22.57 2.75
C PHE A 22 4.49 21.18 2.23
N HIS A 23 4.12 20.84 0.99
CA HIS A 23 4.55 19.61 0.31
C HIS A 23 5.75 19.83 -0.62
N GLY A 24 6.51 20.90 -0.43
CA GLY A 24 7.70 21.18 -1.24
C GLY A 24 7.38 21.44 -2.72
N LEU A 25 6.25 22.10 -3.01
CA LEU A 25 5.71 22.36 -4.34
C LEU A 25 5.22 21.12 -5.10
N HIS A 26 5.10 19.98 -4.42
CA HIS A 26 4.53 18.77 -4.98
C HIS A 26 3.04 18.65 -4.64
N LYS A 27 2.22 18.22 -5.61
CA LYS A 27 0.79 18.00 -5.36
C LYS A 27 0.62 16.77 -4.46
N PRO A 28 0.02 16.90 -3.26
CA PRO A 28 -0.20 15.75 -2.40
C PRO A 28 -1.20 14.80 -3.04
N VAL A 29 -0.80 13.53 -3.15
CA VAL A 29 -1.66 12.44 -3.61
C VAL A 29 -2.18 11.72 -2.37
N ALA A 30 -3.43 11.33 -2.35
CA ALA A 30 -4.14 10.53 -1.35
C ALA A 30 -4.32 11.13 0.05
N ILE A 31 -3.34 11.78 0.69
CA ILE A 31 -3.48 12.35 2.03
C ILE A 31 -3.03 13.82 2.02
N PRO A 32 -3.94 14.76 1.75
CA PRO A 32 -3.67 16.17 1.94
C PRO A 32 -3.41 16.44 3.43
N ASN A 33 -2.53 17.40 3.72
CA ASN A 33 -2.24 17.85 5.10
C ASN A 33 -1.35 16.92 5.95
N ARG A 34 -0.52 16.07 5.36
CA ARG A 34 0.48 15.27 6.13
C ARG A 34 1.37 16.10 7.04
N PHE A 35 1.64 17.35 6.70
CA PHE A 35 2.48 18.27 7.47
C PHE A 35 1.69 19.20 8.40
N ALA A 36 0.39 18.97 8.59
CA ALA A 36 -0.45 19.76 9.50
C ALA A 36 0.11 19.81 10.93
N PHE A 37 0.84 18.79 11.37
CA PHE A 37 1.50 18.75 12.68
C PHE A 37 2.51 19.91 12.88
N ILE A 38 3.21 20.35 11.82
CA ILE A 38 4.14 21.50 11.89
C ILE A 38 3.34 22.79 12.15
N LEU A 39 2.22 22.95 11.47
CA LEU A 39 1.34 24.10 11.64
C LEU A 39 0.70 24.10 13.05
N ILE A 40 0.26 22.93 13.50
CA ILE A 40 -0.27 22.75 14.87
C ILE A 40 0.79 23.11 15.89
N PHE A 41 2.05 22.66 15.72
CA PHE A 41 3.15 23.02 16.62
C PHE A 41 3.39 24.53 16.67
N LEU A 42 3.39 25.21 15.51
CA LEU A 42 3.53 26.66 15.45
C LEU A 42 2.37 27.37 16.15
N PHE A 43 1.13 26.93 15.95
CA PHE A 43 -0.02 27.50 16.63
C PHE A 43 0.03 27.27 18.14
N LEU A 44 0.45 26.09 18.61
CA LEU A 44 0.65 25.81 20.03
C LEU A 44 1.72 26.73 20.64
N LYS A 45 2.84 26.94 19.94
CA LYS A 45 3.88 27.86 20.37
C LYS A 45 3.34 29.29 20.47
N MET A 46 2.64 29.75 19.44
CA MET A 46 2.00 31.09 19.46
C MET A 46 0.99 31.21 20.58
N ALA A 47 0.20 30.18 20.87
CA ALA A 47 -0.74 30.13 21.98
C ALA A 47 -0.03 30.23 23.34
N CYS A 48 1.07 29.48 23.52
CA CYS A 48 1.88 29.59 24.74
C CYS A 48 2.49 31.00 24.93
N ASP A 49 3.03 31.60 23.86
CA ASP A 49 3.56 32.95 23.88
C ASP A 49 2.48 34.00 24.16
N ALA A 50 1.26 33.82 23.64
CA ALA A 50 0.10 34.68 23.92
C ALA A 50 -0.40 34.51 25.35
N TRP A 51 -0.43 33.24 25.85
CA TRP A 51 -0.85 32.94 27.21
C TRP A 51 0.02 33.65 28.24
N GLY A 52 1.33 33.68 28.08
CA GLY A 52 2.26 34.43 28.96
C GLY A 52 2.02 35.95 28.97
N LYS A 53 1.29 36.48 27.98
CA LYS A 53 0.96 37.92 27.86
C LYS A 53 -0.50 38.24 28.13
N VAL A 54 -1.31 37.25 28.42
CA VAL A 54 -2.78 37.39 28.56
C VAL A 54 -3.22 38.39 29.60
N GLU A 55 -2.46 38.51 30.70
CA GLU A 55 -2.71 39.47 31.74
C GLU A 55 -2.57 40.93 31.29
N ASN A 56 -1.75 41.17 30.25
CA ASN A 56 -1.53 42.49 29.68
C ASN A 56 -2.42 42.81 28.48
N MET A 57 -3.24 41.84 28.05
CA MET A 57 -4.13 42.01 26.90
C MET A 57 -5.43 42.68 27.31
N SER A 58 -5.94 43.57 26.46
CA SER A 58 -7.25 44.15 26.68
C SER A 58 -8.35 43.09 26.52
N ARG A 59 -9.36 43.12 27.43
CA ARG A 59 -10.51 42.19 27.39
C ARG A 59 -11.18 42.15 26.01
N LYS A 60 -11.33 43.31 25.37
CA LYS A 60 -11.90 43.41 24.00
C LYS A 60 -11.14 42.55 22.98
N ARG A 61 -9.80 42.49 23.05
CA ARG A 61 -8.99 41.67 22.15
C ARG A 61 -9.15 40.17 22.41
N ILE A 62 -9.25 39.77 23.69
CA ILE A 62 -9.48 38.37 24.06
C ILE A 62 -10.83 37.90 23.52
N PHE A 63 -11.91 38.67 23.80
CA PHE A 63 -13.25 38.35 23.33
C PHE A 63 -13.35 38.35 21.79
N ALA A 64 -12.72 39.32 21.14
CA ALA A 64 -12.70 39.36 19.68
C ALA A 64 -11.97 38.13 19.06
N GLY A 65 -10.88 37.72 19.68
CA GLY A 65 -10.14 36.51 19.23
C GLY A 65 -10.96 35.23 19.41
N LEU A 66 -11.63 35.08 20.54
CA LEU A 66 -12.48 33.93 20.81
C LEU A 66 -13.72 33.92 19.89
N ALA A 67 -14.38 35.06 19.69
CA ALA A 67 -15.50 35.15 18.74
C ALA A 67 -15.05 34.82 17.28
N ALA A 68 -13.86 35.26 16.90
CA ALA A 68 -13.31 34.91 15.61
C ALA A 68 -13.02 33.39 15.45
N ALA A 69 -12.53 32.75 16.53
CA ALA A 69 -12.31 31.30 16.55
C ALA A 69 -13.65 30.55 16.44
N GLU A 70 -14.68 30.96 17.19
CA GLU A 70 -16.03 30.39 17.14
C GLU A 70 -16.65 30.50 15.74
N ILE A 71 -16.60 31.69 15.15
CA ILE A 71 -17.06 31.88 13.76
C ILE A 71 -16.31 31.01 12.78
N PHE A 72 -14.99 30.89 12.94
CA PHE A 72 -14.16 30.06 12.08
C PHE A 72 -14.54 28.56 12.21
N CYS A 73 -14.64 28.02 13.42
CA CYS A 73 -15.04 26.64 13.67
C CYS A 73 -16.43 26.35 13.10
N THR A 74 -17.43 27.23 13.36
CA THR A 74 -18.78 27.09 12.82
C THR A 74 -18.79 27.07 11.30
N VAL A 75 -18.05 27.98 10.63
CA VAL A 75 -17.97 28.03 9.14
C VAL A 75 -17.32 26.80 8.57
N VAL A 76 -16.20 26.36 9.14
CA VAL A 76 -15.50 25.13 8.69
C VAL A 76 -16.42 23.94 8.81
N GLY A 77 -17.15 23.88 9.85
CA GLY A 77 -18.01 22.80 10.14
C GLY A 77 -19.26 22.70 9.30
N ILE A 78 -19.95 23.77 9.08
CA ILE A 78 -21.07 23.80 8.12
C ILE A 78 -20.58 23.31 6.76
N ARG A 79 -19.33 23.64 6.39
CA ARG A 79 -18.76 23.28 5.12
C ARG A 79 -18.34 21.81 5.03
N SER A 80 -17.90 21.23 6.12
CA SER A 80 -17.49 19.80 6.19
C SER A 80 -18.67 18.83 6.36
N GLY A 81 -19.88 19.34 6.61
CA GLY A 81 -21.07 18.50 6.84
C GLY A 81 -21.11 17.83 8.21
N LYS A 82 -20.12 18.10 9.09
CA LYS A 82 -19.98 17.50 10.43
C LYS A 82 -20.57 18.40 11.53
N ILE A 83 -21.84 18.74 11.39
CA ILE A 83 -22.54 19.71 12.25
C ILE A 83 -22.53 19.27 13.72
N GLY A 84 -22.68 17.96 14.00
CA GLY A 84 -22.70 17.45 15.39
C GLY A 84 -21.38 17.65 16.14
N GLU A 85 -20.25 17.39 15.49
CA GLU A 85 -18.92 17.57 16.07
C GLU A 85 -18.61 19.04 16.36
N ILE A 86 -19.13 19.92 15.52
CA ILE A 86 -18.91 21.36 15.62
C ILE A 86 -19.73 21.95 16.73
N LEU A 87 -21.01 21.61 16.84
CA LEU A 87 -21.85 22.05 17.96
C LEU A 87 -21.24 21.65 19.31
N LEU A 88 -20.58 20.50 19.36
CA LEU A 88 -19.83 20.06 20.54
C LEU A 88 -18.61 20.95 20.78
N THR A 89 -17.77 21.18 19.76
CA THR A 89 -16.58 22.05 19.88
C THR A 89 -16.97 23.48 20.23
N ASP A 90 -17.97 24.04 19.53
CA ASP A 90 -18.49 25.39 19.79
C ASP A 90 -19.07 25.49 21.21
N GLY A 91 -19.78 24.45 21.69
CA GLY A 91 -20.27 24.39 23.07
C GLY A 91 -19.17 24.36 24.13
N ILE A 92 -18.09 23.66 23.89
CA ILE A 92 -16.92 23.61 24.78
C ILE A 92 -16.17 24.94 24.75
N LEU A 93 -15.94 25.52 23.57
CA LEU A 93 -15.33 26.83 23.42
C LEU A 93 -16.16 27.91 24.16
N ALA A 94 -17.47 27.95 23.95
CA ALA A 94 -18.37 28.82 24.68
C ALA A 94 -18.29 28.60 26.20
N GLY A 95 -18.19 27.33 26.63
CA GLY A 95 -17.97 26.93 28.01
C GLY A 95 -16.68 27.47 28.62
N MET A 96 -15.62 27.61 27.82
CA MET A 96 -14.34 28.18 28.26
C MET A 96 -14.40 29.70 28.49
N PHE A 97 -15.36 30.38 27.85
CA PHE A 97 -15.57 31.82 28.12
C PHE A 97 -16.09 32.09 29.55
N LEU A 98 -16.87 31.19 30.09
CA LEU A 98 -17.55 31.42 31.37
C LEU A 98 -16.56 31.61 32.54
N PRO A 99 -15.53 30.73 32.71
CA PRO A 99 -14.50 30.95 33.74
C PRO A 99 -13.69 32.23 33.52
N LEU A 100 -13.32 32.52 32.27
CA LEU A 100 -12.58 33.73 31.93
C LEU A 100 -13.38 35.00 32.18
N TRP A 101 -14.69 34.95 31.90
CA TRP A 101 -15.60 36.06 32.19
C TRP A 101 -15.82 36.25 33.69
N THR A 102 -16.06 35.18 34.44
CA THR A 102 -16.28 35.21 35.90
C THR A 102 -15.03 35.69 36.63
N GLU A 103 -13.85 35.22 36.29
CA GLU A 103 -12.58 35.71 36.83
C GLU A 103 -12.46 37.20 36.61
N ASN A 104 -12.68 37.69 35.41
CA ASN A 104 -12.57 39.09 35.07
C ASN A 104 -13.61 39.96 35.79
N TYR A 105 -14.84 39.46 35.97
CA TYR A 105 -15.92 40.19 36.66
C TYR A 105 -15.64 40.36 38.15
N PHE A 106 -15.26 39.26 38.82
CA PHE A 106 -15.04 39.26 40.26
C PHE A 106 -13.67 39.85 40.63
N CYS A 107 -12.60 39.46 39.97
CA CYS A 107 -11.27 40.01 40.26
C CYS A 107 -11.10 41.48 39.81
N GLY A 108 -11.91 41.96 38.88
CA GLY A 108 -11.90 43.36 38.47
C GLY A 108 -12.50 44.30 39.53
N LYS A 109 -13.31 43.78 40.50
CA LYS A 109 -13.89 44.50 41.61
C LYS A 109 -13.09 44.36 42.91
N LEU A 110 -12.22 43.37 43.01
CA LEU A 110 -11.38 43.07 44.16
C LEU A 110 -9.91 43.49 43.87
N SER A 111 -9.15 43.77 44.94
CA SER A 111 -7.71 43.94 44.78
C SER A 111 -7.13 42.66 44.17
N LYS A 112 -6.22 42.76 43.19
CA LYS A 112 -5.57 41.62 42.48
C LYS A 112 -4.87 40.63 43.44
N HIS A 113 -4.52 41.08 44.63
CA HIS A 113 -3.87 40.27 45.67
C HIS A 113 -4.79 39.88 46.82
N SER A 114 -6.10 40.14 46.73
CA SER A 114 -7.03 39.67 47.76
C SER A 114 -7.12 38.13 47.72
N PHE A 115 -7.24 37.50 48.88
CA PHE A 115 -7.37 36.05 49.02
C PHE A 115 -8.52 35.53 48.16
N GLY A 116 -9.67 36.22 48.09
CA GLY A 116 -10.78 35.81 47.24
C GLY A 116 -10.49 35.82 45.74
N CYS A 117 -9.66 36.75 45.24
CA CYS A 117 -9.28 36.77 43.83
C CYS A 117 -8.34 35.59 43.47
N VAL A 118 -7.42 35.22 44.37
CA VAL A 118 -6.51 34.08 44.16
C VAL A 118 -7.28 32.78 44.11
N GLU A 119 -8.26 32.59 44.98
CA GLU A 119 -9.10 31.37 44.99
C GLU A 119 -9.99 31.29 43.74
N ILE A 120 -10.62 32.38 43.30
CA ILE A 120 -11.40 32.41 42.06
C ILE A 120 -10.53 32.02 40.85
N ARG A 121 -9.29 32.52 40.77
CA ARG A 121 -8.33 32.15 39.69
C ARG A 121 -8.03 30.68 39.69
N LYS A 122 -7.77 30.06 40.83
CA LYS A 122 -7.51 28.61 40.92
C LYS A 122 -8.72 27.81 40.47
N ILE A 123 -9.92 28.18 40.89
CA ILE A 123 -11.16 27.51 40.48
C ILE A 123 -11.37 27.65 38.98
N CYS A 124 -11.22 28.84 38.39
CA CYS A 124 -11.35 29.06 36.96
C CYS A 124 -10.31 28.27 36.16
N ALA A 125 -9.04 28.24 36.63
CA ALA A 125 -8.00 27.44 36.00
C ALA A 125 -8.32 25.94 36.08
N GLY A 126 -8.85 25.47 37.20
CA GLY A 126 -9.28 24.07 37.34
C GLY A 126 -10.40 23.70 36.36
N ILE A 127 -11.41 24.55 36.23
CA ILE A 127 -12.53 24.34 35.28
C ILE A 127 -12.01 24.33 33.85
N LEU A 128 -11.14 25.27 33.45
CA LEU A 128 -10.54 25.29 32.12
C LEU A 128 -9.74 24.04 31.85
N THR A 129 -8.95 23.57 32.81
CA THR A 129 -8.18 22.32 32.65
C THR A 129 -9.12 21.14 32.43
N VAL A 130 -10.21 21.02 33.19
CA VAL A 130 -11.19 19.94 33.02
C VAL A 130 -11.88 20.03 31.66
N LEU A 131 -12.24 21.21 31.19
CA LEU A 131 -12.85 21.40 29.86
C LEU A 131 -11.88 21.00 28.72
N ILE A 132 -10.62 21.41 28.83
CA ILE A 132 -9.58 21.01 27.81
C ILE A 132 -9.38 19.49 27.80
N LEU A 133 -9.30 18.88 28.98
CA LEU A 133 -9.14 17.42 29.06
C LEU A 133 -10.38 16.69 28.52
N ALA A 134 -11.58 17.18 28.79
CA ALA A 134 -12.82 16.63 28.27
C ALA A 134 -12.88 16.75 26.73
N GLU A 135 -12.56 17.94 26.20
CA GLU A 135 -12.48 18.16 24.75
C GLU A 135 -11.51 17.20 24.09
N THR A 136 -10.28 17.13 24.61
CA THR A 136 -9.25 16.23 24.06
C THR A 136 -9.69 14.75 24.10
N GLY A 137 -10.33 14.34 25.21
CA GLY A 137 -10.85 12.99 25.37
C GLY A 137 -11.98 12.68 24.37
N ILE A 138 -12.94 13.58 24.22
CA ILE A 138 -14.07 13.42 23.30
C ILE A 138 -13.58 13.37 21.85
N HIS A 139 -12.74 14.32 21.44
CA HIS A 139 -12.17 14.31 20.10
C HIS A 139 -11.28 13.09 19.83
N GLY A 140 -10.57 12.58 20.84
CA GLY A 140 -9.84 11.33 20.75
C GLY A 140 -10.77 10.14 20.46
N ILE A 141 -11.88 10.02 21.18
CA ILE A 141 -12.89 8.97 20.96
C ILE A 141 -13.52 9.11 19.58
N VAL A 142 -13.98 10.30 19.21
CA VAL A 142 -14.57 10.55 17.88
C VAL A 142 -13.60 10.20 16.76
N SER A 143 -12.34 10.61 16.88
CA SER A 143 -11.31 10.27 15.88
C SER A 143 -11.11 8.77 15.74
N ILE A 144 -11.11 8.00 16.82
CA ILE A 144 -10.97 6.55 16.79
C ILE A 144 -12.19 5.90 16.14
N THR A 145 -13.41 6.36 16.51
CA THR A 145 -14.65 5.81 15.97
C THR A 145 -14.86 6.14 14.49
N ASP A 146 -14.53 7.37 14.08
CA ASP A 146 -14.66 7.80 12.68
C ASP A 146 -13.67 7.11 11.72
N ASN A 147 -12.47 6.79 12.21
CA ASN A 147 -11.50 6.06 11.42
C ASN A 147 -11.87 4.58 11.21
N GLY A 148 -12.89 4.11 11.88
CA GLY A 148 -13.28 2.70 11.91
C GLY A 148 -12.29 1.85 12.69
N THR A 149 -12.78 0.74 13.20
CA THR A 149 -11.97 -0.27 13.88
C THR A 149 -12.16 -1.60 13.17
N ALA A 150 -11.07 -2.28 12.88
CA ALA A 150 -11.13 -3.66 12.42
C ALA A 150 -11.21 -4.59 13.65
N ASN A 151 -12.03 -5.63 13.57
CA ASN A 151 -12.03 -6.65 14.60
C ASN A 151 -10.72 -7.45 14.49
N ARG A 152 -9.89 -7.33 15.52
CA ARG A 152 -8.60 -8.05 15.58
C ARG A 152 -8.78 -9.57 15.52
N ASP A 153 -9.85 -10.10 16.10
CA ASP A 153 -10.05 -11.55 16.21
C ASP A 153 -10.17 -12.19 14.83
N ILE A 154 -10.77 -11.50 13.85
CA ILE A 154 -10.87 -11.99 12.47
C ILE A 154 -9.49 -12.27 11.87
N TYR A 155 -8.50 -11.39 12.14
CA TYR A 155 -7.14 -11.59 11.63
C TYR A 155 -6.40 -12.70 12.37
N VAL A 156 -6.56 -12.79 13.67
CA VAL A 156 -5.92 -13.84 14.49
C VAL A 156 -6.49 -15.21 14.14
N GLU A 157 -7.80 -15.32 14.00
CA GLU A 157 -8.47 -16.55 13.59
C GLU A 157 -8.04 -16.98 12.19
N SER A 158 -8.02 -16.02 11.23
CA SER A 158 -7.55 -16.29 9.87
C SER A 158 -6.07 -16.69 9.83
N GLU A 159 -5.20 -16.07 10.63
CA GLU A 159 -3.78 -16.45 10.73
C GLU A 159 -3.64 -17.90 11.23
N GLN A 160 -4.33 -18.25 12.31
CA GLN A 160 -4.29 -19.61 12.88
C GLN A 160 -4.81 -20.64 11.88
N GLU A 161 -5.89 -20.32 11.18
CA GLU A 161 -6.50 -21.18 10.18
C GLU A 161 -5.57 -21.41 8.98
N VAL A 162 -4.97 -20.34 8.45
CA VAL A 162 -4.01 -20.40 7.34
C VAL A 162 -2.77 -21.18 7.75
N CYS A 163 -2.15 -20.86 8.89
CA CYS A 163 -0.96 -21.56 9.36
C CYS A 163 -1.24 -23.06 9.57
N GLY A 164 -2.38 -23.40 10.17
CA GLY A 164 -2.78 -24.80 10.38
C GLY A 164 -2.99 -25.56 9.07
N LEU A 165 -3.60 -24.91 8.05
CA LEU A 165 -3.79 -25.50 6.74
C LEU A 165 -2.45 -25.74 6.02
N LEU A 166 -1.57 -24.76 6.03
CA LEU A 166 -0.25 -24.87 5.38
C LEU A 166 0.64 -25.94 6.06
N GLU A 167 0.54 -26.07 7.39
CA GLU A 167 1.25 -27.12 8.12
C GLU A 167 0.70 -28.53 7.82
N ALA A 168 -0.64 -28.66 7.77
CA ALA A 168 -1.30 -29.93 7.46
C ALA A 168 -0.92 -30.46 6.07
N GLU A 169 -0.85 -29.57 5.09
CA GLU A 169 -0.49 -29.89 3.70
C GLU A 169 1.03 -29.84 3.45
N LYS A 170 1.84 -29.59 4.49
CA LYS A 170 3.32 -29.56 4.42
C LYS A 170 3.85 -28.62 3.34
N VAL A 171 3.27 -27.44 3.27
CA VAL A 171 3.59 -26.42 2.27
C VAL A 171 5.05 -25.95 2.41
N ASP A 172 5.80 -25.99 1.32
CA ASP A 172 7.17 -25.49 1.26
C ASP A 172 7.16 -23.95 1.02
N GLN A 173 7.30 -23.20 2.09
CA GLN A 173 7.41 -21.73 2.06
C GLN A 173 8.87 -21.24 1.98
N VAL A 174 9.85 -22.12 1.89
CA VAL A 174 11.27 -21.75 1.81
C VAL A 174 11.66 -21.50 0.37
N ASP A 175 11.41 -22.47 -0.49
CA ASP A 175 11.75 -22.42 -1.91
C ASP A 175 10.68 -21.71 -2.77
N TYR A 176 9.42 -21.64 -2.28
CA TYR A 176 8.27 -21.17 -3.03
C TYR A 176 7.46 -20.10 -2.31
N ARG A 177 6.56 -19.48 -3.04
CA ARG A 177 5.65 -18.46 -2.51
C ARG A 177 4.23 -18.96 -2.32
N VAL A 178 3.57 -18.33 -1.34
CA VAL A 178 2.14 -18.47 -1.07
C VAL A 178 1.48 -17.13 -1.35
N ALA A 179 0.56 -17.07 -2.29
CA ALA A 179 -0.21 -15.85 -2.57
C ALA A 179 -1.64 -15.97 -2.03
N ILE A 180 -2.18 -14.90 -1.47
CA ILE A 180 -3.57 -14.83 -1.04
C ILE A 180 -4.40 -14.16 -2.12
N VAL A 181 -5.36 -14.91 -2.66
CA VAL A 181 -6.37 -14.39 -3.56
C VAL A 181 -7.48 -13.73 -2.72
N ASN A 182 -7.78 -12.47 -2.95
CA ASN A 182 -8.75 -11.67 -2.21
C ASN A 182 -8.39 -11.45 -0.73
N PRO A 183 -7.27 -10.79 -0.45
CA PRO A 183 -6.89 -10.47 0.91
C PRO A 183 -7.88 -9.48 1.56
N LEU A 184 -8.09 -9.61 2.88
CA LEU A 184 -8.90 -8.66 3.66
C LEU A 184 -8.20 -7.31 3.79
N VAL A 185 -6.88 -7.34 3.89
CA VAL A 185 -6.05 -6.15 4.00
C VAL A 185 -4.83 -6.27 3.09
N ARG A 186 -4.30 -5.13 2.69
CA ARG A 186 -3.03 -5.05 1.98
C ARG A 186 -1.92 -5.59 2.90
N ASN A 187 -0.98 -6.31 2.47
CA ASN A 187 0.05 -6.96 3.29
C ASN A 187 -0.46 -8.09 4.21
N GLU A 188 -1.59 -8.72 3.88
CA GLU A 188 -2.10 -9.86 4.67
C GLU A 188 -1.11 -11.03 4.66
N GLU A 189 -0.45 -11.28 3.53
CA GLU A 189 0.62 -12.28 3.41
C GLU A 189 1.75 -12.01 4.41
N MET A 190 2.17 -10.74 4.55
CA MET A 190 3.19 -10.35 5.55
C MET A 190 2.67 -10.47 6.99
N LEU A 191 1.39 -10.17 7.23
CA LEU A 191 0.76 -10.31 8.53
C LEU A 191 0.80 -11.76 9.02
N TYR A 192 0.58 -12.71 8.12
CA TYR A 192 0.63 -14.15 8.41
C TYR A 192 2.02 -14.76 8.22
N GLN A 193 3.04 -13.92 8.03
CA GLN A 193 4.44 -14.33 7.83
C GLN A 193 4.64 -15.28 6.64
N LEU A 194 3.82 -15.15 5.61
CA LEU A 194 3.94 -15.92 4.39
C LEU A 194 5.02 -15.32 3.49
N ASN A 195 5.70 -16.18 2.73
CA ASN A 195 6.55 -15.75 1.63
C ASN A 195 5.68 -15.40 0.43
N GLY A 196 5.07 -14.23 0.47
CA GLY A 196 4.08 -13.78 -0.52
C GLY A 196 4.67 -12.87 -1.61
N VAL A 197 3.78 -12.31 -2.42
CA VAL A 197 4.11 -11.36 -3.48
C VAL A 197 3.43 -10.01 -3.30
N SER A 198 2.27 -9.98 -2.66
CA SER A 198 1.49 -8.75 -2.48
C SER A 198 2.19 -7.79 -1.53
N MET A 199 2.26 -6.51 -1.90
CA MET A 199 2.96 -5.50 -1.11
C MET A 199 2.28 -4.14 -1.18
N TYR A 200 2.14 -3.50 -0.03
CA TYR A 200 1.87 -2.07 0.08
C TYR A 200 3.02 -1.41 0.83
N SER A 201 3.80 -0.60 0.13
CA SER A 201 4.95 0.09 0.71
C SER A 201 5.20 1.42 0.03
N SER A 202 5.57 2.43 0.83
CA SER A 202 6.01 3.73 0.32
C SER A 202 7.46 3.72 -0.20
N THR A 203 8.16 2.60 -0.10
CA THR A 203 9.56 2.43 -0.53
C THR A 203 9.69 1.64 -1.83
N ASN A 204 8.58 1.33 -2.50
CA ASN A 204 8.60 0.66 -3.79
C ASN A 204 9.35 1.48 -4.82
N THR A 205 10.19 0.82 -5.62
CA THR A 205 10.95 1.48 -6.69
C THR A 205 10.07 1.67 -7.94
N GLU A 206 10.38 2.68 -8.75
CA GLU A 206 9.71 2.90 -10.03
C GLU A 206 9.88 1.71 -10.97
N GLU A 207 11.04 1.07 -10.93
CA GLU A 207 11.35 -0.09 -11.76
C GLU A 207 10.49 -1.30 -11.39
N MET A 208 10.33 -1.60 -10.10
CA MET A 208 9.39 -2.61 -9.62
C MET A 208 7.95 -2.31 -10.07
N TRP A 209 7.55 -1.04 -9.95
CA TRP A 209 6.23 -0.59 -10.36
C TRP A 209 5.97 -0.82 -11.85
N ASN A 210 6.94 -0.44 -12.70
CA ASN A 210 6.85 -0.63 -14.14
C ASN A 210 6.79 -2.12 -14.51
N PHE A 211 7.55 -2.97 -13.81
CA PHE A 211 7.52 -4.42 -14.01
C PHE A 211 6.12 -4.97 -13.73
N VAL A 212 5.58 -4.80 -12.53
CA VAL A 212 4.28 -5.39 -12.16
C VAL A 212 3.15 -4.88 -13.05
N LYS A 213 3.17 -3.58 -13.41
CA LYS A 213 2.20 -3.00 -14.33
C LYS A 213 2.27 -3.62 -15.72
N SER A 214 3.47 -3.75 -16.27
CA SER A 214 3.67 -4.26 -17.62
C SER A 214 3.37 -5.76 -17.72
N MET A 215 3.53 -6.51 -16.62
CA MET A 215 3.23 -7.94 -16.55
C MET A 215 1.74 -8.23 -16.33
N GLY A 216 0.91 -7.22 -16.09
CA GLY A 216 -0.54 -7.39 -15.97
C GLY A 216 -1.05 -7.60 -14.54
N PHE A 217 -0.26 -7.31 -13.52
CA PHE A 217 -0.73 -7.37 -12.13
C PHE A 217 -1.54 -6.14 -11.73
N GLU A 218 -2.44 -6.33 -10.77
CA GLU A 218 -3.10 -5.19 -10.13
C GLU A 218 -2.06 -4.30 -9.47
N ASN A 219 -2.05 -3.04 -9.90
CA ASN A 219 -1.18 -2.04 -9.33
C ASN A 219 -1.94 -0.72 -9.15
N LEU A 220 -1.83 -0.15 -7.95
CA LEU A 220 -2.22 1.22 -7.64
C LEU A 220 -1.03 1.90 -6.98
N GLU A 221 -1.06 3.21 -6.87
CA GLU A 221 0.02 3.95 -6.20
C GLU A 221 0.46 3.29 -4.89
N ASN A 222 1.74 2.93 -4.78
CA ASN A 222 2.36 2.25 -3.63
C ASN A 222 1.80 0.84 -3.30
N ARG A 223 1.08 0.21 -4.21
CA ARG A 223 0.45 -1.08 -3.99
C ARG A 223 0.66 -2.01 -5.18
N PHE A 224 1.10 -3.22 -4.90
CA PHE A 224 1.05 -4.38 -5.77
C PHE A 224 0.24 -5.46 -5.07
N GLN A 225 -0.73 -6.03 -5.76
CA GLN A 225 -1.57 -7.10 -5.23
C GLN A 225 -1.62 -8.25 -6.22
N TYR A 226 -1.63 -9.48 -5.69
CA TYR A 226 -1.82 -10.67 -6.49
C TYR A 226 -3.26 -10.69 -7.03
N ALA A 227 -3.40 -10.19 -8.25
CA ALA A 227 -4.62 -10.25 -9.04
C ALA A 227 -4.25 -10.06 -10.52
N GLY A 228 -4.97 -10.72 -11.42
CA GLY A 228 -4.67 -10.69 -12.86
C GLY A 228 -3.38 -11.43 -13.23
N ALA A 229 -2.83 -12.26 -12.35
CA ALA A 229 -1.68 -13.09 -12.64
C ALA A 229 -2.04 -14.16 -13.69
N THR A 230 -1.05 -14.45 -14.55
CA THR A 230 -1.13 -15.56 -15.51
C THR A 230 -0.27 -16.72 -15.00
N GLU A 231 -0.50 -17.94 -15.48
CA GLU A 231 0.31 -19.10 -15.12
C GLU A 231 1.80 -18.88 -15.38
N VAL A 232 2.15 -18.12 -16.43
CA VAL A 232 3.54 -17.73 -16.71
C VAL A 232 4.12 -16.91 -15.57
N MET A 233 3.36 -15.94 -15.06
CA MET A 233 3.85 -15.10 -13.98
C MET A 233 3.89 -15.84 -12.65
N ASP A 234 2.94 -16.73 -12.40
CA ASP A 234 2.96 -17.62 -11.25
C ASP A 234 4.19 -18.53 -11.28
N MET A 235 4.49 -19.11 -12.44
CA MET A 235 5.69 -19.91 -12.66
C MET A 235 6.97 -19.11 -12.37
N LEU A 236 7.14 -17.96 -13.02
CA LEU A 236 8.36 -17.15 -12.94
C LEU A 236 8.59 -16.51 -11.57
N LEU A 237 7.51 -16.13 -10.86
CA LEU A 237 7.60 -15.57 -9.52
C LEU A 237 7.66 -16.62 -8.41
N GLY A 238 7.59 -17.90 -8.76
CA GLY A 238 7.66 -18.98 -7.80
C GLY A 238 6.41 -19.09 -6.92
N ILE A 239 5.25 -18.68 -7.43
CA ILE A 239 3.97 -18.82 -6.73
C ILE A 239 3.47 -20.24 -6.90
N ARG A 240 3.75 -21.08 -5.91
CA ARG A 240 3.36 -22.47 -5.90
C ARG A 240 2.00 -22.68 -5.25
N TYR A 241 1.67 -21.88 -4.27
CA TYR A 241 0.47 -22.09 -3.49
C TYR A 241 -0.43 -20.87 -3.54
N LEU A 242 -1.72 -21.11 -3.76
CA LEU A 242 -2.76 -20.09 -3.76
C LEU A 242 -3.76 -20.36 -2.65
N LEU A 243 -3.87 -19.43 -1.73
CA LEU A 243 -4.92 -19.39 -0.70
C LEU A 243 -6.08 -18.55 -1.22
N CYS A 244 -7.22 -19.17 -1.44
CA CYS A 244 -8.45 -18.50 -1.88
C CYS A 244 -9.50 -18.56 -0.77
N ARG A 245 -10.13 -17.43 -0.44
CA ARG A 245 -11.24 -17.44 0.52
C ARG A 245 -12.47 -18.10 -0.11
N ASN A 246 -13.14 -19.01 0.63
CA ASN A 246 -14.30 -19.80 0.17
C ASN A 246 -15.50 -18.95 -0.28
N THR A 247 -15.48 -17.63 0.00
CA THR A 247 -16.51 -16.70 -0.47
C THR A 247 -16.48 -16.46 -1.98
N ARG A 248 -15.48 -17.02 -2.67
CA ARG A 248 -15.28 -16.88 -4.11
C ARG A 248 -14.89 -18.21 -4.73
N THR A 249 -15.30 -18.39 -5.98
CA THR A 249 -14.81 -19.48 -6.82
C THR A 249 -13.61 -18.97 -7.59
N LEU A 250 -12.47 -19.62 -7.40
CA LEU A 250 -11.29 -19.39 -8.22
C LEU A 250 -11.44 -20.16 -9.52
N ASN A 251 -11.42 -19.45 -10.64
CA ASN A 251 -11.30 -20.10 -11.95
C ASN A 251 -9.79 -20.32 -12.17
N THR A 252 -9.33 -21.55 -12.02
CA THR A 252 -7.91 -21.89 -12.12
C THR A 252 -7.77 -23.33 -12.62
N VAL A 253 -6.65 -23.60 -13.27
CA VAL A 253 -6.22 -24.95 -13.68
C VAL A 253 -5.51 -25.71 -12.54
N TYR A 254 -5.23 -25.02 -11.41
CA TYR A 254 -4.50 -25.61 -10.30
C TYR A 254 -5.37 -26.56 -9.49
N GLU A 255 -4.76 -27.63 -9.00
CA GLU A 255 -5.43 -28.62 -8.17
C GLU A 255 -5.64 -28.10 -6.76
N LYS A 256 -6.84 -28.28 -6.21
CA LYS A 256 -7.14 -28.02 -4.80
C LYS A 256 -6.53 -29.14 -3.96
N ILE A 257 -5.55 -28.81 -3.14
CA ILE A 257 -4.81 -29.77 -2.31
C ILE A 257 -5.28 -29.77 -0.84
N GLY A 258 -5.99 -28.71 -0.40
CA GLY A 258 -6.48 -28.63 0.96
C GLY A 258 -7.61 -27.62 1.11
N GLU A 259 -8.32 -27.70 2.24
CA GLU A 259 -9.38 -26.76 2.60
C GLU A 259 -9.46 -26.57 4.10
N SER A 260 -9.97 -25.40 4.50
CA SER A 260 -10.32 -25.06 5.86
C SER A 260 -11.73 -24.46 5.92
N GLN A 261 -12.13 -23.92 7.06
CA GLN A 261 -13.44 -23.29 7.19
C GLN A 261 -13.59 -22.08 6.23
N SER A 262 -12.53 -21.29 6.05
CA SER A 262 -12.57 -20.03 5.30
C SER A 262 -11.70 -20.00 4.07
N PHE A 263 -10.84 -21.00 3.87
CA PHE A 263 -9.87 -21.01 2.77
C PHE A 263 -9.82 -22.34 2.03
N ASP A 264 -9.64 -22.24 0.72
CA ASP A 264 -9.20 -23.30 -0.16
C ASP A 264 -7.74 -23.10 -0.51
N LEU A 265 -6.95 -24.15 -0.55
CA LEU A 265 -5.54 -24.17 -0.92
C LEU A 265 -5.36 -24.89 -2.24
N TYR A 266 -4.73 -24.23 -3.20
CA TYR A 266 -4.44 -24.76 -4.52
C TYR A 266 -2.93 -24.84 -4.73
N GLU A 267 -2.48 -25.82 -5.53
CA GLU A 267 -1.06 -26.00 -5.89
C GLU A 267 -0.83 -25.78 -7.38
N ASN A 268 0.17 -24.94 -7.70
CA ASN A 268 0.73 -24.78 -9.03
C ASN A 268 1.96 -25.71 -9.18
N PRO A 269 1.89 -26.81 -9.93
CA PRO A 269 3.00 -27.73 -10.08
C PRO A 269 4.16 -27.15 -10.90
N ARG A 270 3.92 -26.07 -11.66
CA ARG A 270 4.91 -25.42 -12.55
C ARG A 270 5.63 -24.23 -11.90
N ALA A 271 5.47 -24.01 -10.61
CA ALA A 271 6.19 -22.92 -9.94
C ALA A 271 7.70 -23.17 -9.95
N LEU A 272 8.49 -22.19 -10.39
CA LEU A 272 9.94 -22.20 -10.25
C LEU A 272 10.34 -21.82 -8.83
N LYS A 273 11.51 -22.28 -8.37
CA LYS A 273 12.09 -21.81 -7.12
C LYS A 273 12.49 -20.34 -7.23
N ILE A 274 12.79 -19.72 -6.09
CA ILE A 274 13.12 -18.26 -6.01
C ILE A 274 14.30 -17.87 -6.93
N GLY A 275 15.20 -18.79 -7.25
CA GLY A 275 16.30 -18.55 -8.17
C GLY A 275 16.43 -19.65 -9.22
N TYR A 276 16.64 -19.26 -10.48
CA TYR A 276 16.82 -20.18 -11.59
C TYR A 276 17.74 -19.56 -12.67
N MET A 277 18.43 -20.43 -13.41
CA MET A 277 19.30 -19.98 -14.50
C MET A 277 18.50 -19.60 -15.73
N VAL A 278 18.91 -18.53 -16.39
CA VAL A 278 18.32 -18.02 -17.63
C VAL A 278 19.39 -17.77 -18.68
N ASP A 279 18.97 -17.67 -19.94
CA ASP A 279 19.82 -17.35 -21.05
C ASP A 279 20.38 -15.91 -20.98
N ASP A 280 21.61 -15.69 -21.44
CA ASP A 280 22.26 -14.38 -21.47
C ASP A 280 21.53 -13.38 -22.38
N SER A 281 20.69 -13.83 -23.30
CA SER A 281 19.86 -12.98 -24.15
C SER A 281 18.88 -12.11 -23.36
N VAL A 282 18.59 -12.46 -22.09
CA VAL A 282 17.78 -11.66 -21.18
C VAL A 282 18.35 -10.25 -20.94
N LEU A 283 19.66 -10.07 -21.11
CA LEU A 283 20.30 -8.74 -20.99
C LEU A 283 19.87 -7.77 -22.10
N ASN A 284 19.38 -8.29 -23.22
CA ASN A 284 18.87 -7.51 -24.33
C ASN A 284 17.33 -7.35 -24.29
N TYR A 285 16.69 -7.93 -23.28
CA TYR A 285 15.25 -7.84 -23.12
C TYR A 285 14.83 -6.40 -22.79
N ILE A 286 13.82 -5.92 -23.49
CA ILE A 286 13.19 -4.63 -23.25
C ILE A 286 11.72 -4.86 -22.90
N MET A 287 11.29 -4.31 -21.76
CA MET A 287 9.93 -4.43 -21.25
C MET A 287 9.00 -3.46 -22.02
N GLU A 288 8.75 -3.76 -23.27
CA GLU A 288 7.84 -3.01 -24.14
C GLU A 288 6.81 -3.94 -24.76
N GLY A 289 5.58 -3.49 -24.88
CA GLY A 289 4.50 -4.24 -25.50
C GLY A 289 3.19 -3.48 -25.43
N ILE A 290 2.29 -3.78 -26.35
CA ILE A 290 0.94 -3.17 -26.40
C ILE A 290 -0.04 -3.79 -25.39
N ASN A 291 0.31 -4.92 -24.84
CA ASN A 291 -0.45 -5.62 -23.81
C ASN A 291 0.47 -6.50 -22.97
N PRO A 292 0.05 -6.93 -21.77
CA PRO A 292 0.88 -7.73 -20.88
C PRO A 292 1.34 -9.09 -21.46
N MET A 293 0.52 -9.75 -22.26
CA MET A 293 0.91 -11.04 -22.89
C MET A 293 2.07 -10.88 -23.87
N GLU A 294 2.12 -9.76 -24.61
CA GLU A 294 3.26 -9.47 -25.47
C GLU A 294 4.52 -9.21 -24.64
N VAL A 295 4.40 -8.49 -23.52
CA VAL A 295 5.52 -8.25 -22.60
C VAL A 295 6.02 -9.56 -22.01
N GLN A 296 5.12 -10.44 -21.57
CA GLN A 296 5.47 -11.77 -21.06
C GLN A 296 6.12 -12.65 -22.15
N ASN A 297 5.62 -12.63 -23.39
CA ASN A 297 6.24 -13.30 -24.51
C ASN A 297 7.67 -12.83 -24.78
N ARG A 298 7.92 -11.53 -24.69
CA ARG A 298 9.26 -10.97 -24.84
C ARG A 298 10.18 -11.37 -23.69
N LEU A 299 9.67 -11.40 -22.46
CA LEU A 299 10.42 -11.89 -21.31
C LEU A 299 10.81 -13.36 -21.51
N LEU A 300 9.87 -14.22 -21.89
CA LEU A 300 10.13 -15.63 -22.17
C LEU A 300 11.16 -15.79 -23.31
N THR A 301 11.08 -14.96 -24.36
CA THR A 301 12.10 -14.95 -25.42
C THR A 301 13.49 -14.60 -24.88
N GLY A 302 13.57 -13.65 -23.94
CA GLY A 302 14.84 -13.27 -23.29
C GLY A 302 15.40 -14.34 -22.39
N ILE A 303 14.58 -15.06 -21.64
CA ILE A 303 15.03 -16.02 -20.61
C ILE A 303 15.21 -17.44 -21.13
N VAL A 304 14.50 -17.85 -22.20
CA VAL A 304 14.49 -19.23 -22.70
C VAL A 304 14.34 -19.33 -24.22
N GLY A 305 14.41 -18.20 -24.95
CA GLY A 305 14.33 -18.18 -26.41
C GLY A 305 12.97 -18.55 -27.02
N LYS A 306 11.89 -18.67 -26.21
CA LYS A 306 10.57 -19.13 -26.63
C LYS A 306 9.48 -18.08 -26.44
N ARG A 307 8.41 -18.19 -27.21
CA ARG A 307 7.16 -17.43 -27.04
C ARG A 307 6.07 -18.43 -26.69
N LEU A 308 5.15 -18.04 -25.80
CA LEU A 308 4.05 -18.89 -25.40
C LEU A 308 2.74 -18.48 -26.07
N TYR A 309 2.34 -17.24 -25.87
CA TYR A 309 1.01 -16.78 -26.32
C TYR A 309 0.94 -16.60 -27.83
N LYS A 310 -0.04 -17.25 -28.45
CA LYS A 310 -0.55 -16.95 -29.80
C LYS A 310 -1.63 -15.88 -29.64
N MET A 311 -1.40 -14.69 -30.16
CA MET A 311 -2.29 -13.53 -29.91
C MET A 311 -3.13 -13.22 -31.13
N GLN A 312 -4.40 -12.84 -30.87
CA GLN A 312 -5.32 -12.33 -31.89
C GLN A 312 -6.22 -11.23 -31.33
N THR A 313 -6.56 -10.25 -32.16
CA THR A 313 -7.60 -9.25 -31.80
C THR A 313 -8.97 -9.86 -31.98
N VAL A 314 -9.83 -9.69 -31.00
CA VAL A 314 -11.22 -10.13 -31.01
C VAL A 314 -12.10 -8.90 -30.98
N SER A 315 -13.00 -8.76 -31.95
CA SER A 315 -13.99 -7.69 -32.01
C SER A 315 -15.21 -8.08 -31.21
N SER A 316 -15.81 -7.08 -30.56
CA SER A 316 -17.06 -7.28 -29.82
C SER A 316 -18.28 -7.15 -30.73
N GLU A 317 -19.34 -7.80 -30.34
CA GLU A 317 -20.70 -7.45 -30.79
C GLU A 317 -21.28 -6.41 -29.84
N VAL A 318 -21.89 -5.38 -30.42
CA VAL A 318 -22.58 -4.33 -29.64
C VAL A 318 -23.83 -4.96 -29.00
N GLY A 319 -23.80 -5.08 -27.68
CA GLY A 319 -24.91 -5.53 -26.88
C GLY A 319 -25.97 -4.45 -26.64
N VAL A 320 -26.84 -4.67 -25.65
CA VAL A 320 -27.77 -3.66 -25.15
C VAL A 320 -26.98 -2.47 -24.61
N ILE A 321 -27.52 -1.27 -24.68
CA ILE A 321 -26.88 0.01 -24.33
C ILE A 321 -25.87 -0.12 -23.18
N GLY A 322 -24.59 0.11 -23.46
CA GLY A 322 -23.50 0.11 -22.50
C GLY A 322 -22.81 -1.24 -22.27
N THR A 323 -23.25 -2.33 -22.93
CA THR A 323 -22.61 -3.63 -22.81
C THR A 323 -21.99 -4.08 -24.14
N THR A 324 -20.86 -4.81 -24.04
CA THR A 324 -20.22 -5.47 -25.17
C THR A 324 -20.16 -6.97 -24.91
N ALA A 325 -20.25 -7.76 -25.99
CA ALA A 325 -20.12 -9.20 -25.92
C ALA A 325 -19.00 -9.67 -26.86
N PHE A 326 -18.13 -10.52 -26.33
CA PHE A 326 -17.07 -11.20 -27.09
C PHE A 326 -17.43 -12.68 -27.20
N HIS A 327 -17.35 -13.24 -28.40
CA HIS A 327 -17.50 -14.66 -28.67
C HIS A 327 -16.13 -15.25 -29.03
N ILE A 328 -15.56 -16.00 -28.09
CA ILE A 328 -14.18 -16.47 -28.15
C ILE A 328 -14.22 -17.97 -28.40
N ARG A 329 -13.60 -18.42 -29.49
CA ARG A 329 -13.46 -19.82 -29.78
C ARG A 329 -12.11 -20.32 -29.28
N LEU A 330 -12.15 -21.24 -28.32
CA LEU A 330 -10.98 -21.98 -27.83
C LEU A 330 -11.03 -23.40 -28.36
N LYS A 331 -9.90 -23.93 -28.78
CA LYS A 331 -9.74 -25.32 -29.18
C LYS A 331 -9.64 -26.21 -27.94
N LYS A 332 -9.84 -27.50 -28.14
CA LYS A 332 -9.58 -28.50 -27.11
C LYS A 332 -8.17 -28.36 -26.56
N GLU A 333 -8.03 -28.38 -25.22
CA GLU A 333 -6.76 -28.30 -24.49
C GLU A 333 -5.97 -26.99 -24.71
N GLU A 334 -6.60 -25.98 -25.33
CA GLU A 334 -6.03 -24.63 -25.45
C GLU A 334 -6.49 -23.78 -24.27
N HIS A 335 -5.53 -23.20 -23.55
CA HIS A 335 -5.81 -22.23 -22.48
C HIS A 335 -5.94 -20.83 -23.06
N GLY A 336 -6.87 -20.03 -22.58
CA GLY A 336 -7.14 -18.70 -23.09
C GLY A 336 -7.15 -17.61 -22.02
N TYR A 337 -6.47 -16.50 -22.31
CA TYR A 337 -6.59 -15.24 -21.58
C TYR A 337 -7.15 -14.15 -22.48
N LEU A 338 -8.12 -13.42 -21.98
CA LEU A 338 -8.66 -12.24 -22.67
C LEU A 338 -8.20 -10.97 -21.96
N TYR A 339 -7.57 -10.07 -22.69
CA TYR A 339 -7.20 -8.74 -22.24
C TYR A 339 -8.10 -7.70 -22.89
N ILE A 340 -8.82 -6.92 -22.07
CA ILE A 340 -9.71 -5.84 -22.51
C ILE A 340 -9.01 -4.51 -22.21
N PRO A 341 -8.41 -3.81 -23.19
CA PRO A 341 -7.71 -2.55 -22.94
C PRO A 341 -8.70 -1.42 -22.58
N GLY A 342 -8.27 -0.49 -21.76
CA GLY A 342 -9.01 0.74 -21.44
C GLY A 342 -9.59 0.79 -20.05
N THR A 343 -10.83 1.29 -19.92
CA THR A 343 -11.49 1.47 -18.62
C THR A 343 -11.94 0.12 -18.07
N GLU A 344 -11.68 -0.09 -16.81
CA GLU A 344 -12.11 -1.27 -16.05
C GLU A 344 -13.64 -1.40 -16.10
N PRO A 345 -14.19 -2.55 -16.52
CA PRO A 345 -15.63 -2.76 -16.51
C PRO A 345 -16.16 -2.94 -15.08
N ASP A 346 -17.33 -2.39 -14.78
CA ASP A 346 -17.98 -2.56 -13.48
C ASP A 346 -18.48 -4.00 -13.29
N THR A 347 -18.93 -4.65 -14.38
CA THR A 347 -19.38 -6.03 -14.36
C THR A 347 -18.89 -6.81 -15.57
N VAL A 348 -18.50 -8.05 -15.35
CA VAL A 348 -18.18 -8.99 -16.40
C VAL A 348 -18.78 -10.35 -16.11
N THR A 349 -19.25 -11.01 -17.16
CA THR A 349 -19.73 -12.39 -17.07
C THR A 349 -18.98 -13.29 -18.04
N ILE A 350 -18.61 -14.47 -17.58
CA ILE A 350 -18.11 -15.56 -18.44
C ILE A 350 -19.15 -16.66 -18.45
N GLN A 351 -19.64 -17.05 -19.61
CA GLN A 351 -20.69 -18.07 -19.76
C GLN A 351 -21.97 -17.78 -18.95
N GLY A 352 -22.26 -16.48 -18.72
CA GLY A 352 -23.40 -16.05 -17.91
C GLY A 352 -23.17 -16.07 -16.40
N GLN A 353 -22.00 -16.46 -15.93
CA GLN A 353 -21.61 -16.34 -14.52
C GLN A 353 -20.86 -15.03 -14.30
N GLU A 354 -21.35 -14.24 -13.36
CA GLU A 354 -20.71 -12.97 -13.00
C GLU A 354 -19.37 -13.22 -12.35
N GLN A 355 -18.34 -12.59 -12.92
CA GLN A 355 -17.01 -12.54 -12.32
C GLN A 355 -16.97 -11.30 -11.42
N LYS A 356 -16.61 -11.49 -10.16
CA LYS A 356 -16.55 -10.36 -9.21
C LYS A 356 -15.35 -9.46 -9.52
N SER A 357 -15.55 -8.16 -9.43
CA SER A 357 -14.64 -7.09 -9.86
C SER A 357 -13.21 -7.13 -9.33
N ASP A 358 -12.93 -7.82 -8.24
CA ASP A 358 -11.57 -7.87 -7.65
C ASP A 358 -10.56 -8.67 -8.50
N TYR A 359 -11.02 -9.36 -9.55
CA TYR A 359 -10.17 -10.03 -10.54
C TYR A 359 -9.83 -9.15 -11.75
N TRP A 360 -10.39 -7.93 -11.80
CA TRP A 360 -10.47 -7.14 -13.03
C TRP A 360 -9.52 -5.96 -13.11
N ASN A 361 -8.85 -5.62 -12.03
CA ASN A 361 -8.08 -4.38 -11.92
C ASN A 361 -6.99 -4.20 -12.99
N ASN A 362 -6.79 -5.21 -13.86
CA ASN A 362 -5.84 -5.15 -14.97
C ASN A 362 -6.46 -5.54 -16.31
N ASN A 363 -7.77 -5.65 -16.38
CA ASN A 363 -8.49 -6.01 -17.61
C ASN A 363 -8.12 -7.40 -18.18
N PHE A 364 -7.62 -8.30 -17.33
CA PHE A 364 -7.25 -9.67 -17.67
C PHE A 364 -8.32 -10.66 -17.23
N LEU A 365 -8.71 -11.56 -18.13
CA LEU A 365 -9.67 -12.64 -17.87
C LEU A 365 -9.03 -13.97 -18.15
N ASP A 366 -9.01 -14.84 -17.18
CA ASP A 366 -8.74 -16.25 -17.38
C ASP A 366 -10.02 -16.92 -17.91
N LEU A 367 -9.94 -17.44 -19.12
CA LEU A 367 -11.05 -18.16 -19.77
C LEU A 367 -10.99 -19.65 -19.51
N GLY A 368 -9.88 -20.15 -18.95
CA GLY A 368 -9.67 -21.56 -18.68
C GLY A 368 -9.33 -22.41 -19.89
N THR A 369 -9.29 -23.72 -19.65
CA THR A 369 -9.03 -24.78 -20.64
C THR A 369 -10.27 -25.66 -20.74
N TYR A 370 -10.56 -26.20 -21.93
CA TYR A 370 -11.74 -27.03 -22.18
C TYR A 370 -11.35 -28.36 -22.85
N ASP A 371 -12.06 -29.43 -22.50
CA ASP A 371 -11.86 -30.78 -23.06
C ASP A 371 -12.36 -30.92 -24.51
N THR A 372 -13.07 -29.94 -25.02
CA THR A 372 -13.60 -29.89 -26.39
C THR A 372 -13.52 -28.48 -26.93
N ASP A 373 -13.56 -28.35 -28.25
CA ASP A 373 -13.70 -27.04 -28.90
C ASP A 373 -14.91 -26.31 -28.33
N THR A 374 -14.68 -25.16 -27.72
CA THR A 374 -15.71 -24.43 -26.98
C THR A 374 -15.77 -22.97 -27.42
N THR A 375 -16.97 -22.42 -27.49
CA THR A 375 -17.16 -20.97 -27.66
C THR A 375 -17.50 -20.35 -26.32
N VAL A 376 -16.60 -19.55 -25.80
CA VAL A 376 -16.76 -18.83 -24.55
C VAL A 376 -17.37 -17.47 -24.84
N ARG A 377 -18.48 -17.14 -24.17
CA ARG A 377 -19.11 -15.83 -24.28
C ARG A 377 -18.71 -14.98 -23.07
N VAL A 378 -18.09 -13.85 -23.35
CA VAL A 378 -17.73 -12.86 -22.34
C VAL A 378 -18.56 -11.61 -22.57
N THR A 379 -19.25 -11.10 -21.54
CA THR A 379 -19.95 -9.82 -21.62
C THR A 379 -19.39 -8.86 -20.59
N ALA A 380 -19.15 -7.63 -21.00
CA ALA A 380 -18.65 -6.57 -20.16
C ALA A 380 -19.50 -5.30 -20.35
N ASP A 381 -19.69 -4.53 -19.30
CA ASP A 381 -20.41 -3.26 -19.33
C ASP A 381 -19.50 -2.09 -19.75
N THR A 382 -18.61 -2.35 -20.69
CA THR A 382 -17.75 -1.34 -21.29
C THR A 382 -18.16 -1.08 -22.74
N GLY A 383 -17.94 0.14 -23.22
CA GLY A 383 -18.11 0.47 -24.64
C GLY A 383 -16.96 0.01 -25.54
N MET A 384 -16.09 -0.89 -25.07
CA MET A 384 -14.89 -1.34 -25.79
C MET A 384 -15.25 -2.26 -26.94
N GLN A 385 -14.69 -1.97 -28.12
CA GLN A 385 -15.00 -2.70 -29.35
C GLN A 385 -14.01 -3.83 -29.66
N GLU A 386 -12.83 -3.80 -29.04
CA GLU A 386 -11.76 -4.76 -29.31
C GLU A 386 -11.11 -5.24 -28.02
N ALA A 387 -10.75 -6.52 -27.99
CA ALA A 387 -9.97 -7.15 -26.95
C ALA A 387 -8.84 -7.96 -27.58
N VAL A 388 -7.84 -8.34 -26.80
CA VAL A 388 -6.74 -9.19 -27.22
C VAL A 388 -6.91 -10.54 -26.56
N LEU A 389 -7.06 -11.59 -27.34
CA LEU A 389 -7.04 -12.98 -26.90
C LEU A 389 -5.63 -13.50 -27.05
N GLY A 390 -5.06 -14.05 -25.98
CA GLY A 390 -3.84 -14.84 -25.98
C GLY A 390 -4.15 -16.29 -25.65
N THR A 391 -3.71 -17.21 -26.49
CA THR A 391 -3.91 -18.64 -26.24
C THR A 391 -2.59 -19.39 -26.28
N TYR A 392 -2.54 -20.52 -25.58
CA TYR A 392 -1.41 -21.45 -25.62
C TYR A 392 -1.88 -22.87 -25.31
N GLU A 393 -1.06 -23.85 -25.69
CA GLU A 393 -1.24 -25.25 -25.33
C GLU A 393 -0.46 -25.55 -24.05
N GLU A 394 -1.07 -26.30 -23.12
CA GLU A 394 -0.43 -26.67 -21.84
C GLU A 394 0.96 -27.32 -22.03
N SER A 395 1.13 -28.10 -23.10
CA SER A 395 2.40 -28.71 -23.48
C SER A 395 3.52 -27.71 -23.77
N ASP A 396 3.17 -26.52 -24.33
CA ASP A 396 4.14 -25.46 -24.63
C ASP A 396 4.66 -24.84 -23.29
N LEU A 397 3.78 -24.66 -22.32
CA LEU A 397 4.14 -24.17 -20.98
C LEU A 397 4.97 -25.22 -20.21
N ASP A 398 4.61 -26.50 -20.31
CA ASP A 398 5.38 -27.61 -19.72
C ASP A 398 6.81 -27.67 -20.25
N GLU A 399 6.99 -27.42 -21.54
CA GLU A 399 8.32 -27.39 -22.16
C GLU A 399 9.18 -26.25 -21.62
N ILE A 400 8.59 -25.05 -21.48
CA ILE A 400 9.26 -23.88 -20.90
C ILE A 400 9.63 -24.16 -19.43
N TYR A 401 8.69 -24.69 -18.65
CA TYR A 401 8.94 -25.04 -17.25
C TYR A 401 10.06 -26.06 -17.10
N LYS A 402 10.05 -27.13 -17.89
CA LYS A 402 11.06 -28.18 -17.84
C LYS A 402 12.47 -27.65 -18.14
N GLU A 403 12.57 -26.69 -19.05
CA GLU A 403 13.85 -26.05 -19.37
C GLU A 403 14.36 -25.20 -18.23
N LEU A 404 13.54 -24.27 -17.71
CA LEU A 404 13.89 -23.36 -16.62
C LEU A 404 14.10 -24.10 -15.28
N SER A 405 13.31 -25.14 -15.01
CA SER A 405 13.44 -25.93 -13.79
C SER A 405 14.68 -26.83 -13.74
N SER A 406 15.41 -26.96 -14.84
CA SER A 406 16.60 -27.83 -14.93
C SER A 406 17.77 -27.35 -14.06
N GLN A 407 17.85 -26.08 -13.72
CA GLN A 407 18.90 -25.47 -12.90
C GLN A 407 18.27 -24.41 -11.99
N GLN A 408 17.86 -24.83 -10.81
CA GLN A 408 17.23 -23.98 -9.80
C GLN A 408 18.07 -23.92 -8.51
N MET A 409 17.89 -22.86 -7.78
CA MET A 409 18.53 -22.63 -6.49
C MET A 409 17.69 -23.23 -5.36
N ASP A 410 18.28 -24.10 -4.56
CA ASP A 410 17.69 -24.60 -3.33
C ASP A 410 17.99 -23.64 -2.17
N LEU A 411 16.97 -23.28 -1.39
CA LEU A 411 17.12 -22.47 -0.18
C LEU A 411 17.14 -23.35 1.07
N SER A 412 18.07 -23.09 1.97
CA SER A 412 18.14 -23.69 3.31
C SER A 412 18.74 -22.70 4.29
N ASP A 413 18.07 -22.44 5.41
CA ASP A 413 18.51 -21.50 6.45
C ASP A 413 18.90 -20.11 5.90
N GLY A 414 18.14 -19.59 4.91
CA GLY A 414 18.39 -18.28 4.28
C GLY A 414 19.62 -18.26 3.38
N LYS A 415 20.17 -19.41 3.01
CA LYS A 415 21.27 -19.57 2.08
C LYS A 415 20.83 -20.35 0.87
N GLY A 416 21.11 -19.83 -0.30
CA GLY A 416 20.91 -20.53 -1.58
C GLY A 416 22.08 -21.43 -1.92
N SER A 417 21.80 -22.55 -2.58
CA SER A 417 22.80 -23.35 -3.28
C SER A 417 22.31 -23.71 -4.68
N ILE A 418 23.20 -23.61 -5.65
CA ILE A 418 22.88 -23.92 -7.04
C ILE A 418 24.08 -24.58 -7.73
N SER A 419 23.80 -25.56 -8.59
CA SER A 419 24.81 -26.17 -9.48
C SER A 419 24.56 -25.71 -10.91
N VAL A 420 25.51 -24.97 -11.46
CA VAL A 420 25.44 -24.31 -12.75
C VAL A 420 26.29 -25.10 -13.74
N LYS A 421 25.71 -25.50 -14.88
CA LYS A 421 26.39 -26.31 -15.92
C LYS A 421 27.35 -25.49 -16.75
N GLU A 422 26.96 -24.27 -17.11
CA GLU A 422 27.70 -23.33 -17.95
C GLU A 422 27.57 -21.92 -17.38
N ASP A 423 28.51 -21.04 -17.71
CA ASP A 423 28.41 -19.63 -17.29
C ASP A 423 27.09 -19.03 -17.77
N GLY A 424 26.42 -18.26 -16.91
CA GLY A 424 25.11 -17.71 -17.25
C GLY A 424 24.59 -16.76 -16.16
N ILE A 425 23.32 -16.45 -16.26
CA ILE A 425 22.64 -15.52 -15.34
C ILE A 425 21.71 -16.28 -14.41
N LEU A 426 21.92 -16.13 -13.11
CA LEU A 426 20.94 -16.47 -12.10
C LEU A 426 19.93 -15.33 -12.02
N MET A 427 18.69 -15.60 -12.40
CA MET A 427 17.56 -14.70 -12.18
C MET A 427 16.90 -15.06 -10.86
N LEU A 428 16.72 -14.06 -10.00
CA LEU A 428 15.98 -14.20 -8.75
C LEU A 428 14.56 -13.65 -8.95
N SER A 429 13.57 -14.38 -8.50
CA SER A 429 12.18 -13.93 -8.49
C SER A 429 11.93 -12.86 -7.40
N SER A 430 12.89 -12.00 -7.18
CA SER A 430 12.82 -10.84 -6.28
C SER A 430 13.05 -9.56 -7.07
N PHE A 431 12.33 -8.50 -6.69
CA PHE A 431 12.52 -7.20 -7.32
C PHE A 431 13.92 -6.66 -7.04
N TYR A 432 14.49 -6.00 -8.05
CA TYR A 432 15.80 -5.39 -7.93
C TYR A 432 15.78 -4.23 -6.95
N ASP A 433 16.68 -4.28 -5.99
CA ASP A 433 16.94 -3.18 -5.04
C ASP A 433 18.45 -3.09 -4.80
N SER A 434 19.04 -1.92 -5.04
CA SER A 434 20.47 -1.65 -4.83
C SER A 434 20.92 -1.81 -3.36
N ASN A 435 19.96 -1.83 -2.42
CA ASN A 435 20.22 -2.07 -0.99
C ASN A 435 20.25 -3.57 -0.63
N MET A 436 19.91 -4.44 -1.58
CA MET A 436 20.11 -5.88 -1.45
C MET A 436 21.57 -6.22 -1.78
N THR A 437 22.26 -6.82 -0.84
CA THR A 437 23.62 -7.33 -1.04
C THR A 437 23.55 -8.84 -1.24
N ILE A 438 24.03 -9.31 -2.40
CA ILE A 438 24.15 -10.73 -2.71
C ILE A 438 25.63 -11.11 -2.66
N THR A 439 25.93 -12.21 -1.97
CA THR A 439 27.26 -12.80 -1.98
C THR A 439 27.22 -14.18 -2.60
N VAL A 440 28.20 -14.45 -3.46
CA VAL A 440 28.43 -15.75 -4.09
C VAL A 440 29.74 -16.28 -3.52
N ASP A 441 29.72 -17.46 -2.91
CA ASP A 441 30.87 -18.11 -2.27
C ASP A 441 31.63 -17.18 -1.27
N GLY A 442 30.85 -16.39 -0.53
CA GLY A 442 31.35 -15.44 0.47
C GLY A 442 31.91 -14.14 -0.11
N LYS A 443 31.92 -13.93 -1.41
CA LYS A 443 32.33 -12.67 -2.06
C LYS A 443 31.11 -11.90 -2.53
N LYS A 444 31.13 -10.56 -2.38
CA LYS A 444 30.07 -9.71 -2.89
C LYS A 444 29.98 -9.85 -4.42
N ALA A 445 28.83 -10.24 -4.92
CA ALA A 445 28.53 -10.30 -6.33
C ALA A 445 28.03 -8.95 -6.86
N GLU A 446 28.25 -8.69 -8.14
CA GLU A 446 27.62 -7.59 -8.86
C GLU A 446 26.20 -8.02 -9.21
N THR A 447 25.24 -7.22 -8.75
CA THR A 447 23.81 -7.41 -9.05
C THR A 447 23.37 -6.37 -10.06
N PHE A 448 22.45 -6.74 -10.92
CA PHE A 448 21.86 -5.84 -11.91
C PHE A 448 20.36 -6.10 -12.07
N SER A 449 19.67 -5.12 -12.64
CA SER A 449 18.25 -5.26 -12.93
C SER A 449 18.03 -5.92 -14.27
N ILE A 450 17.11 -6.90 -14.28
CA ILE A 450 16.52 -7.47 -15.48
C ILE A 450 15.11 -6.88 -15.58
N GLN A 451 15.04 -5.61 -16.00
CA GLN A 451 13.78 -4.86 -16.14
C GLN A 451 12.88 -4.94 -14.89
N GLY A 452 13.48 -4.87 -13.68
CA GLY A 452 12.80 -4.91 -12.40
C GLY A 452 13.07 -6.17 -11.58
N MET A 453 13.53 -7.28 -12.17
CA MET A 453 13.94 -8.47 -11.45
C MET A 453 15.45 -8.47 -11.19
N THR A 454 15.90 -9.20 -10.17
CA THR A 454 17.32 -9.24 -9.79
C THR A 454 18.09 -10.28 -10.59
N GLY A 455 19.19 -9.87 -11.22
CA GLY A 455 20.13 -10.76 -11.92
C GLY A 455 21.51 -10.80 -11.27
N VAL A 456 22.16 -11.97 -11.33
CA VAL A 456 23.53 -12.21 -10.88
C VAL A 456 24.25 -13.10 -11.89
N LYS A 457 25.44 -12.73 -12.34
CA LYS A 457 26.27 -13.60 -13.19
C LYS A 457 26.92 -14.69 -12.37
N LEU A 458 26.81 -15.94 -12.82
CA LEU A 458 27.46 -17.10 -12.22
C LEU A 458 28.33 -17.82 -13.27
N SER A 459 29.46 -18.33 -12.82
CA SER A 459 30.29 -19.26 -13.62
C SER A 459 29.73 -20.68 -13.51
N ALA A 460 30.21 -21.58 -14.34
CA ALA A 460 29.98 -23.02 -14.18
C ALA A 460 30.53 -23.50 -12.84
N GLY A 461 29.78 -24.33 -12.12
CA GLY A 461 30.18 -24.88 -10.82
C GLY A 461 29.04 -24.88 -9.79
N THR A 462 29.36 -25.25 -8.56
CA THR A 462 28.40 -25.20 -7.44
C THR A 462 28.67 -23.98 -6.60
N HIS A 463 27.64 -23.16 -6.39
CA HIS A 463 27.73 -21.88 -5.71
C HIS A 463 26.85 -21.81 -4.48
N LYS A 464 27.35 -21.09 -3.45
CA LYS A 464 26.57 -20.71 -2.27
C LYS A 464 26.20 -19.23 -2.37
N ILE A 465 24.90 -18.95 -2.29
CA ILE A 465 24.31 -17.64 -2.45
C ILE A 465 23.78 -17.17 -1.08
N VAL A 466 24.10 -15.93 -0.67
CA VAL A 466 23.51 -15.33 0.52
C VAL A 466 22.98 -13.97 0.16
N MET A 467 21.69 -13.76 0.43
CA MET A 467 20.98 -12.50 0.21
C MET A 467 20.81 -11.77 1.53
N LYS A 468 21.20 -10.48 1.57
CA LYS A 468 21.01 -9.62 2.75
C LYS A 468 20.50 -8.26 2.33
N TYR A 469 19.37 -7.87 2.90
CA TYR A 469 18.82 -6.54 2.73
C TYR A 469 19.29 -5.61 3.85
N GLN A 470 19.65 -4.37 3.49
CA GLN A 470 19.97 -3.31 4.45
C GLN A 470 19.07 -2.11 4.18
N THR A 471 18.25 -1.76 5.17
CA THR A 471 17.40 -0.56 5.08
C THR A 471 18.28 0.67 4.86
N PRO A 472 18.08 1.43 3.75
CA PRO A 472 18.89 2.61 3.43
C PRO A 472 18.72 3.68 4.50
N GLY A 473 19.83 4.34 4.86
CA GLY A 473 19.83 5.43 5.83
C GLY A 473 19.62 5.02 7.29
N LEU A 474 19.40 3.73 7.60
CA LEU A 474 19.14 3.30 8.99
C LEU A 474 20.31 3.58 9.92
N LYS A 475 21.52 3.25 9.51
CA LYS A 475 22.73 3.47 10.32
C LYS A 475 23.03 4.95 10.48
N GLU A 476 22.99 5.70 9.40
CA GLU A 476 23.22 7.15 9.35
C GLU A 476 22.16 7.89 10.19
N GLY A 477 20.90 7.52 10.05
CA GLY A 477 19.80 8.07 10.82
C GLY A 477 19.91 7.77 12.31
N ALA A 478 20.32 6.55 12.69
CA ALA A 478 20.55 6.18 14.09
C ALA A 478 21.69 7.01 14.70
N VAL A 479 22.83 7.15 14.00
CA VAL A 479 23.96 7.98 14.46
C VAL A 479 23.54 9.43 14.63
N LEU A 480 22.85 10.01 13.65
CA LEU A 480 22.35 11.38 13.71
C LEU A 480 21.38 11.59 14.88
N SER A 481 20.48 10.66 15.10
CA SER A 481 19.52 10.70 16.22
C SER A 481 20.23 10.68 17.58
N ILE A 482 21.23 9.83 17.75
CA ILE A 482 22.05 9.76 18.97
C ILE A 482 22.81 11.08 19.21
N LEU A 483 23.41 11.65 18.16
CA LEU A 483 24.11 12.93 18.25
C LEU A 483 23.18 14.08 18.63
N ILE A 484 22.00 14.15 18.02
CA ILE A 484 20.99 15.19 18.34
C ILE A 484 20.48 15.00 19.77
N ALA A 485 20.17 13.78 20.19
CA ALA A 485 19.74 13.49 21.56
C ALA A 485 20.82 13.89 22.59
N GLY A 486 22.09 13.60 22.27
CA GLY A 486 23.22 14.02 23.08
C GLY A 486 23.36 15.54 23.19
N MET A 487 23.27 16.27 22.08
CA MET A 487 23.26 17.73 22.06
C MET A 487 22.11 18.33 22.88
N LEU A 488 20.90 17.82 22.71
CA LEU A 488 19.72 18.26 23.48
C LEU A 488 19.91 17.99 24.97
N GLY A 489 20.46 16.85 25.34
CA GLY A 489 20.81 16.53 26.72
C GLY A 489 21.82 17.54 27.34
N ILE A 490 22.86 17.89 26.58
CA ILE A 490 23.84 18.91 27.01
C ILE A 490 23.17 20.27 27.18
N VAL A 491 22.39 20.72 26.21
CA VAL A 491 21.63 21.98 26.29
C VAL A 491 20.73 21.99 27.52
N TRP A 492 19.99 20.89 27.76
CA TRP A 492 19.13 20.76 28.92
C TRP A 492 19.89 20.86 30.24
N ILE A 493 21.02 20.18 30.36
CA ILE A 493 21.93 20.29 31.57
C ILE A 493 22.40 21.70 31.76
N ILE A 494 22.84 22.39 30.70
CA ILE A 494 23.29 23.79 30.77
C ILE A 494 22.16 24.71 31.23
N CYS A 495 20.96 24.55 30.67
CA CYS A 495 19.78 25.33 31.06
C CYS A 495 19.39 25.09 32.53
N MET A 496 19.45 23.84 33.00
CA MET A 496 19.19 23.49 34.41
C MET A 496 20.23 24.09 35.36
N ARG A 497 21.51 24.12 34.98
CA ARG A 497 22.57 24.75 35.77
C ARG A 497 22.41 26.26 35.82
N ASN A 498 22.14 26.90 34.70
CA ASN A 498 21.93 28.38 34.66
C ASN A 498 20.61 28.82 35.31
N GLY A 499 19.58 27.97 35.28
CA GLY A 499 18.30 28.23 36.00
C GLY A 499 18.46 28.20 37.51
N LYS A 500 19.35 27.36 38.07
CA LYS A 500 19.64 27.34 39.52
C LYS A 500 20.33 28.61 40.03
N HIS A 501 21.09 29.33 39.17
CA HIS A 501 21.69 30.62 39.55
C HIS A 501 20.73 31.83 39.54
N ARG A 502 19.52 31.71 38.97
CA ARG A 502 18.53 32.79 38.95
C ARG A 502 17.53 32.73 40.12
N PHE A 503 17.56 31.70 40.94
CA PHE A 503 16.71 31.56 42.13
C PHE A 503 17.50 31.66 43.46
N SER A 504 18.80 32.05 43.42
CA SER A 504 19.64 32.22 44.60
C SER A 504 20.06 33.67 44.87
N ASP A 505 19.57 34.64 44.11
CA ASP A 505 19.60 36.08 44.33
C ASP A 505 18.12 36.56 44.44
#